data_7385a583525b9212855cf38a5d727e17
#
_entry.id   7385a583525b9212855cf38a5d727e17
#
_cell.length_a   1.000
_cell.length_b   1.000
_cell.length_c   1.000
_cell.angle_alpha   90.00
_cell.angle_beta   90.00
_cell.angle_gamma   90.00
#
_symmetry.space_group_name_H-M   'P 1'
#
loop_
_entity.id
_entity.type
_entity.pdbx_description
1 polymer ?
#
loop_
_entity_poly.entity_id
_entity_poly.type
_entity_poly.pdbx_seq_one_letter_code
_entity_poly.pdbx_strand_id
1 'polypeptide(L)'
;MKLCRHTKVLWSCTAAFALLLAGAAVQPTMAQSTSKAAAADTERQQQMVDGPQRSADNRARDRYRNPGPVLAFFEVTPQSRVVEILPGRAGYWTEIVAPLVKDGGYYLAAIPKPNPDRPELMKAIAEFKAKLAADPASFGRVATVDFSADGADIVAPGSADFVLSFRNLHNWMAAGKAEQVLAAFHRALRSGGMLGIEEHRGRTDQPHDPAAKTGYVREDYARAMIEAAGFRFVAKCEVNANPKDTKDYPAGVWTLPPTYRLEDQDREKYAAIGESDRFVMKFVKP
;
A
#
# COMPACT_ATOMS: atom_id res chain seq x y z
N MET A 1 -18.91 -8.46 5.65
CA MET A 1 -18.09 -8.12 4.47
C MET A 1 -18.03 -6.59 4.37
N LYS A 2 -16.88 -5.97 4.75
CA LYS A 2 -16.72 -4.52 4.69
C LYS A 2 -16.42 -4.14 3.24
N LEU A 3 -17.35 -3.47 2.55
CA LEU A 3 -17.21 -3.02 1.16
C LEU A 3 -16.51 -1.66 1.10
N CYS A 4 -15.51 -1.54 0.25
CA CYS A 4 -14.95 -0.24 -0.12
C CYS A 4 -15.92 0.52 -1.03
N ARG A 5 -16.48 1.62 -0.56
CA ARG A 5 -17.34 2.49 -1.39
C ARG A 5 -16.51 3.52 -2.13
N HIS A 6 -16.68 3.58 -3.44
CA HIS A 6 -16.12 4.64 -4.29
C HIS A 6 -17.04 5.86 -4.24
N THR A 7 -16.63 6.92 -3.56
CA THR A 7 -17.32 8.21 -3.65
C THR A 7 -16.76 8.96 -4.85
N LYS A 8 -17.41 8.85 -6.00
CA LYS A 8 -17.08 9.66 -7.18
C LYS A 8 -17.69 11.05 -6.98
N VAL A 9 -16.87 12.08 -7.02
CA VAL A 9 -17.35 13.47 -7.13
C VAL A 9 -17.75 13.68 -8.57
N LEU A 10 -19.04 13.77 -8.81
CA LEU A 10 -19.61 14.12 -10.12
C LEU A 10 -19.59 15.64 -10.29
N TRP A 11 -18.81 16.13 -11.23
CA TRP A 11 -18.96 17.48 -11.75
C TRP A 11 -20.05 17.46 -12.82
N SER A 12 -21.15 18.14 -12.54
CA SER A 12 -22.22 18.38 -13.52
C SER A 12 -21.85 19.55 -14.43
N CYS A 13 -21.47 19.26 -15.67
CA CYS A 13 -21.52 20.25 -16.74
C CYS A 13 -22.83 20.04 -17.49
N THR A 14 -23.78 20.95 -17.31
CA THR A 14 -24.96 21.08 -18.17
C THR A 14 -24.57 21.72 -19.47
N ALA A 15 -24.59 20.96 -20.55
CA ALA A 15 -24.67 21.48 -21.91
C ALA A 15 -25.83 20.78 -22.62
N ALA A 16 -26.85 21.57 -22.93
CA ALA A 16 -27.98 21.14 -23.73
C ALA A 16 -27.55 21.02 -25.19
N PHE A 17 -27.79 19.87 -25.82
CA PHE A 17 -27.81 19.73 -27.27
C PHE A 17 -28.95 18.81 -27.74
N ALA A 18 -29.61 19.25 -28.79
CA ALA A 18 -30.83 18.70 -29.30
C ALA A 18 -30.65 17.35 -30.01
N LEU A 19 -31.77 16.61 -30.09
CA LEU A 19 -31.98 15.33 -30.75
C LEU A 19 -31.46 15.22 -32.19
N LEU A 20 -30.82 14.07 -32.46
CA LEU A 20 -30.95 13.35 -33.72
C LEU A 20 -30.97 11.84 -33.40
N LEU A 21 -32.13 11.24 -33.65
CA LEU A 21 -32.35 9.79 -33.60
C LEU A 21 -31.66 9.12 -34.78
N ALA A 22 -30.62 8.36 -34.53
CA ALA A 22 -30.16 7.30 -35.41
C ALA A 22 -29.74 6.12 -34.53
N GLY A 23 -30.47 5.03 -34.64
CA GLY A 23 -30.24 3.81 -33.89
C GLY A 23 -28.88 3.19 -34.21
N ALA A 24 -28.10 2.90 -33.18
CA ALA A 24 -27.01 1.93 -33.20
C ALA A 24 -26.98 1.21 -31.87
N ALA A 25 -27.58 0.04 -31.83
CA ALA A 25 -27.44 -0.94 -30.76
C ALA A 25 -26.05 -1.55 -30.81
N VAL A 26 -25.00 -0.87 -30.25
CA VAL A 26 -23.66 -1.45 -30.03
C VAL A 26 -23.05 -0.82 -28.77
N GLN A 27 -23.56 -1.15 -27.59
CA GLN A 27 -22.87 -0.79 -26.34
C GLN A 27 -23.01 -1.75 -25.15
N PRO A 28 -23.47 -3.01 -25.23
CA PRO A 28 -23.33 -3.94 -24.11
C PRO A 28 -21.97 -4.65 -24.03
N THR A 29 -21.21 -4.75 -25.13
CA THR A 29 -20.00 -5.60 -25.19
C THR A 29 -18.79 -5.06 -24.44
N MET A 30 -18.56 -3.76 -24.43
CA MET A 30 -17.39 -3.16 -23.74
C MET A 30 -17.52 -3.18 -22.20
N ALA A 31 -18.69 -2.83 -21.67
CA ALA A 31 -18.94 -2.82 -20.23
C ALA A 31 -18.93 -4.22 -19.61
N GLN A 32 -19.42 -5.23 -20.35
CA GLN A 32 -19.39 -6.63 -19.91
C GLN A 32 -17.98 -7.23 -19.96
N SER A 33 -17.15 -6.86 -20.94
CA SER A 33 -15.76 -7.33 -21.03
C SER A 33 -14.88 -6.76 -19.91
N THR A 34 -15.02 -5.48 -19.59
CA THR A 34 -14.29 -4.82 -18.47
C THR A 34 -14.71 -5.38 -17.12
N SER A 35 -16.00 -5.66 -16.92
CA SER A 35 -16.49 -6.29 -15.69
C SER A 35 -15.96 -7.72 -15.50
N LYS A 36 -15.90 -8.50 -16.57
CA LYS A 36 -15.37 -9.87 -16.53
C LYS A 36 -13.85 -9.90 -16.27
N ALA A 37 -13.10 -8.98 -16.87
CA ALA A 37 -11.66 -8.85 -16.63
C ALA A 37 -11.37 -8.46 -15.17
N ALA A 38 -12.07 -7.47 -14.63
CA ALA A 38 -11.92 -7.06 -13.23
C ALA A 38 -12.28 -8.19 -12.23
N ALA A 39 -13.28 -9.01 -12.54
CA ALA A 39 -13.62 -10.18 -11.73
C ALA A 39 -12.52 -11.26 -11.78
N ALA A 40 -11.93 -11.51 -12.94
CA ALA A 40 -10.82 -12.43 -13.09
C ALA A 40 -9.55 -11.96 -12.35
N ASP A 41 -9.26 -10.66 -12.37
CA ASP A 41 -8.14 -10.09 -11.62
C ASP A 41 -8.35 -10.24 -10.10
N THR A 42 -9.58 -10.00 -9.61
CA THR A 42 -9.93 -10.20 -8.19
C THR A 42 -9.79 -11.66 -7.78
N GLU A 43 -10.22 -12.59 -8.61
CA GLU A 43 -10.04 -14.04 -8.36
C GLU A 43 -8.55 -14.41 -8.32
N ARG A 44 -7.75 -13.87 -9.23
CA ARG A 44 -6.30 -14.08 -9.26
C ARG A 44 -5.62 -13.51 -8.00
N GLN A 45 -6.02 -12.33 -7.56
CA GLN A 45 -5.56 -11.75 -6.30
C GLN A 45 -5.88 -12.67 -5.11
N GLN A 46 -7.11 -13.19 -5.05
CA GLN A 46 -7.53 -14.10 -3.97
C GLN A 46 -6.75 -15.41 -4.01
N GLN A 47 -6.48 -15.99 -5.18
CA GLN A 47 -5.61 -17.16 -5.32
C GLN A 47 -4.22 -16.93 -4.74
N MET A 48 -3.65 -15.72 -4.89
CA MET A 48 -2.35 -15.39 -4.29
C MET A 48 -2.45 -15.18 -2.78
N VAL A 49 -3.56 -14.63 -2.28
CA VAL A 49 -3.82 -14.51 -0.84
C VAL A 49 -3.92 -15.90 -0.17
N ASP A 50 -4.55 -16.86 -0.82
CA ASP A 50 -4.75 -18.21 -0.30
C ASP A 50 -3.60 -19.18 -0.67
N GLY A 51 -2.67 -18.73 -1.51
CA GLY A 51 -1.63 -19.56 -2.12
C GLY A 51 -0.59 -20.12 -1.14
N PRO A 52 0.02 -21.29 -1.43
CA PRO A 52 0.92 -22.01 -0.52
C PRO A 52 2.24 -21.26 -0.24
N GLN A 53 2.61 -20.29 -1.05
CA GLN A 53 3.81 -19.45 -0.86
C GLN A 53 3.72 -18.52 0.36
N ARG A 54 2.53 -18.42 1.00
CA ARG A 54 2.29 -17.57 2.16
C ARG A 54 2.71 -18.25 3.44
N SER A 55 3.55 -17.59 4.25
CA SER A 55 3.90 -18.04 5.59
C SER A 55 2.71 -18.01 6.56
N ALA A 56 2.68 -18.91 7.53
CA ALA A 56 1.62 -18.97 8.54
C ALA A 56 1.52 -17.66 9.33
N ASP A 57 2.67 -17.06 9.69
CA ASP A 57 2.72 -15.80 10.43
C ASP A 57 2.10 -14.63 9.64
N ASN A 58 2.34 -14.56 8.32
CA ASN A 58 1.73 -13.55 7.48
C ASN A 58 0.23 -13.78 7.32
N ARG A 59 -0.21 -15.05 7.11
CA ARG A 59 -1.64 -15.40 7.04
C ARG A 59 -2.40 -15.04 8.31
N ALA A 60 -1.81 -15.26 9.49
CA ALA A 60 -2.43 -14.91 10.78
C ALA A 60 -2.78 -13.41 10.89
N ARG A 61 -2.15 -12.57 10.08
CA ARG A 61 -2.36 -11.12 10.03
C ARG A 61 -3.42 -10.68 9.03
N ASP A 62 -3.90 -11.56 8.15
CA ASP A 62 -4.86 -11.24 7.09
C ASP A 62 -6.17 -10.66 7.65
N ARG A 63 -6.61 -11.15 8.83
CA ARG A 63 -7.77 -10.62 9.56
C ARG A 63 -7.68 -9.13 9.91
N TYR A 64 -6.47 -8.58 9.94
CA TYR A 64 -6.23 -7.15 10.20
C TYR A 64 -5.88 -6.37 8.94
N ARG A 65 -5.30 -7.05 7.94
CA ARG A 65 -4.72 -6.40 6.76
C ARG A 65 -5.57 -6.50 5.51
N ASN A 66 -6.57 -7.40 5.52
CA ASN A 66 -7.56 -7.58 4.46
C ASN A 66 -6.93 -7.54 3.05
N PRO A 67 -5.95 -8.42 2.73
CA PRO A 67 -5.10 -8.25 1.55
C PRO A 67 -5.86 -8.28 0.23
N GLY A 68 -6.84 -9.17 0.06
CA GLY A 68 -7.67 -9.21 -1.16
C GLY A 68 -8.39 -7.89 -1.41
N PRO A 69 -9.21 -7.38 -0.45
CA PRO A 69 -9.86 -6.08 -0.58
C PRO A 69 -8.93 -4.90 -0.80
N VAL A 70 -7.72 -4.89 -0.20
CA VAL A 70 -6.72 -3.84 -0.41
C VAL A 70 -6.17 -3.87 -1.83
N LEU A 71 -5.81 -5.05 -2.36
CA LEU A 71 -5.31 -5.18 -3.72
C LEU A 71 -6.38 -4.86 -4.77
N ALA A 72 -7.62 -5.30 -4.54
CA ALA A 72 -8.76 -4.93 -5.39
C ALA A 72 -9.01 -3.41 -5.38
N PHE A 73 -8.85 -2.75 -4.23
CA PHE A 73 -8.96 -1.29 -4.13
C PHE A 73 -7.85 -0.57 -4.90
N PHE A 74 -6.61 -1.08 -4.87
CA PHE A 74 -5.52 -0.51 -5.66
C PHE A 74 -5.59 -0.87 -7.14
N GLU A 75 -6.40 -1.86 -7.53
CA GLU A 75 -6.55 -2.32 -8.92
C GLU A 75 -5.26 -2.91 -9.50
N VAL A 76 -4.46 -3.59 -8.65
CA VAL A 76 -3.25 -4.28 -9.10
C VAL A 76 -3.63 -5.51 -9.91
N THR A 77 -3.17 -5.60 -11.13
CA THR A 77 -3.42 -6.73 -12.05
C THR A 77 -2.18 -7.59 -12.28
N PRO A 78 -2.29 -8.78 -12.85
CA PRO A 78 -1.13 -9.61 -13.20
C PRO A 78 -0.13 -8.94 -14.15
N GLN A 79 -0.55 -7.91 -14.89
CA GLN A 79 0.29 -7.18 -15.85
C GLN A 79 0.97 -5.96 -15.25
N SER A 80 0.70 -5.65 -13.97
CA SER A 80 1.19 -4.44 -13.30
C SER A 80 2.70 -4.48 -13.04
N ARG A 81 3.35 -3.34 -13.26
CA ARG A 81 4.73 -3.08 -12.85
C ARG A 81 4.73 -2.41 -11.48
N VAL A 82 5.04 -3.18 -10.44
CA VAL A 82 4.87 -2.79 -9.04
C VAL A 82 6.22 -2.56 -8.37
N VAL A 83 6.36 -1.43 -7.69
CA VAL A 83 7.44 -1.13 -6.76
C VAL A 83 6.85 -1.12 -5.34
N GLU A 84 7.25 -2.08 -4.50
CA GLU A 84 6.92 -2.06 -3.07
C GLU A 84 8.05 -1.40 -2.28
N ILE A 85 7.69 -0.41 -1.46
CA ILE A 85 8.66 0.33 -0.66
C ILE A 85 8.77 -0.29 0.72
N LEU A 86 10.00 -0.72 1.08
CA LEU A 86 10.32 -1.28 2.39
C LEU A 86 9.40 -2.45 2.80
N PRO A 87 9.42 -3.57 2.07
CA PRO A 87 8.54 -4.73 2.33
C PRO A 87 8.72 -5.35 3.74
N GLY A 88 9.80 -4.98 4.44
CA GLY A 88 10.18 -5.53 5.73
C GLY A 88 10.71 -6.97 5.63
N ARG A 89 11.25 -7.50 6.74
CA ARG A 89 11.84 -8.86 6.78
C ARG A 89 10.85 -9.97 6.43
N ALA A 90 9.59 -9.79 6.81
CA ALA A 90 8.54 -10.79 6.58
C ALA A 90 8.00 -10.81 5.15
N GLY A 91 8.16 -9.71 4.38
CA GLY A 91 7.68 -9.61 3.01
C GLY A 91 6.18 -9.91 2.87
N TYR A 92 5.33 -9.34 3.75
CA TYR A 92 3.90 -9.65 3.79
C TYR A 92 3.22 -9.47 2.42
N TRP A 93 3.39 -8.29 1.81
CA TRP A 93 2.81 -8.00 0.50
C TRP A 93 3.60 -8.64 -0.62
N THR A 94 4.92 -8.82 -0.45
CA THR A 94 5.77 -9.54 -1.40
C THR A 94 5.24 -10.95 -1.67
N GLU A 95 4.80 -11.68 -0.62
CA GLU A 95 4.24 -13.03 -0.75
C GLU A 95 2.98 -13.10 -1.62
N ILE A 96 2.30 -11.97 -1.83
CA ILE A 96 1.05 -11.91 -2.60
C ILE A 96 1.29 -11.26 -3.96
N VAL A 97 1.92 -10.07 -3.97
CA VAL A 97 2.05 -9.26 -5.18
C VAL A 97 3.09 -9.82 -6.14
N ALA A 98 4.24 -10.31 -5.62
CA ALA A 98 5.27 -10.84 -6.49
C ALA A 98 4.80 -12.03 -7.36
N PRO A 99 4.16 -13.08 -6.80
CA PRO A 99 3.62 -14.17 -7.62
C PRO A 99 2.42 -13.75 -8.47
N LEU A 100 1.64 -12.74 -8.06
CA LEU A 100 0.54 -12.21 -8.87
C LEU A 100 1.04 -11.66 -10.20
N VAL A 101 2.13 -10.88 -10.19
CA VAL A 101 2.63 -10.17 -11.39
C VAL A 101 3.76 -10.90 -12.11
N LYS A 102 4.21 -12.06 -11.63
CA LYS A 102 5.44 -12.72 -12.12
C LYS A 102 5.45 -13.06 -13.62
N ASP A 103 4.29 -13.35 -14.20
CA ASP A 103 4.22 -13.85 -15.58
C ASP A 103 3.86 -12.76 -16.60
N GLY A 104 3.21 -11.68 -16.18
CA GLY A 104 2.75 -10.63 -17.09
C GLY A 104 3.26 -9.23 -16.77
N GLY A 105 3.65 -9.02 -15.53
CA GLY A 105 4.15 -7.74 -15.03
C GLY A 105 5.56 -7.86 -14.47
N TYR A 106 5.81 -7.07 -13.42
CA TYR A 106 7.10 -7.04 -12.77
C TYR A 106 6.95 -6.56 -11.31
N TYR A 107 7.72 -7.15 -10.42
CA TYR A 107 7.76 -6.75 -9.02
C TYR A 107 9.18 -6.38 -8.61
N LEU A 108 9.33 -5.19 -8.04
CA LEU A 108 10.58 -4.71 -7.48
C LEU A 108 10.39 -4.37 -6.00
N ALA A 109 11.20 -4.97 -5.16
CA ALA A 109 11.29 -4.66 -3.74
C ALA A 109 12.36 -3.58 -3.51
N ALA A 110 11.94 -2.38 -3.15
CA ALA A 110 12.84 -1.32 -2.71
C ALA A 110 13.18 -1.55 -1.22
N ILE A 111 14.29 -2.26 -0.98
CA ILE A 111 14.75 -2.65 0.35
C ILE A 111 15.64 -1.58 0.97
N PRO A 112 15.78 -1.51 2.31
CA PRO A 112 16.66 -0.53 2.92
C PRO A 112 18.08 -0.62 2.37
N LYS A 113 18.70 0.52 2.08
CA LYS A 113 20.11 0.57 1.70
C LYS A 113 20.96 -0.06 2.82
N PRO A 114 21.83 -1.02 2.50
CA PRO A 114 22.70 -1.67 3.47
C PRO A 114 23.53 -0.64 4.26
N ASN A 115 23.65 -0.86 5.57
CA ASN A 115 24.51 -0.08 6.46
C ASN A 115 25.17 -1.00 7.47
N PRO A 116 26.49 -1.27 7.36
CA PRO A 116 27.22 -2.15 8.26
C PRO A 116 27.15 -1.75 9.75
N ASP A 117 26.98 -0.45 10.04
CA ASP A 117 26.88 0.06 11.41
C ASP A 117 25.50 -0.24 12.06
N ARG A 118 24.60 -0.91 11.32
CA ARG A 118 23.26 -1.27 11.77
C ARG A 118 23.01 -2.77 11.61
N PRO A 119 23.52 -3.61 12.52
CA PRO A 119 23.46 -5.06 12.40
C PRO A 119 22.03 -5.62 12.29
N GLU A 120 21.06 -5.06 13.01
CA GLU A 120 19.66 -5.49 12.89
C GLU A 120 19.04 -5.18 11.52
N LEU A 121 19.45 -4.07 10.89
CA LEU A 121 19.05 -3.76 9.52
C LEU A 121 19.66 -4.77 8.54
N MET A 122 20.95 -5.06 8.69
CA MET A 122 21.65 -6.04 7.85
C MET A 122 21.02 -7.43 7.97
N LYS A 123 20.68 -7.84 9.20
CA LYS A 123 19.96 -9.08 9.48
C LYS A 123 18.58 -9.10 8.79
N ALA A 124 17.80 -8.04 8.92
CA ALA A 124 16.48 -7.95 8.27
C ALA A 124 16.57 -8.04 6.74
N ILE A 125 17.59 -7.41 6.12
CA ILE A 125 17.84 -7.52 4.68
C ILE A 125 18.22 -8.95 4.28
N ALA A 126 19.09 -9.60 5.07
CA ALA A 126 19.52 -10.98 4.82
C ALA A 126 18.34 -11.97 4.93
N GLU A 127 17.52 -11.82 5.96
CA GLU A 127 16.30 -12.64 6.14
C GLU A 127 15.32 -12.48 4.98
N PHE A 128 15.08 -11.25 4.52
CA PHE A 128 14.23 -11.01 3.36
C PHE A 128 14.79 -11.67 2.09
N LYS A 129 16.09 -11.49 1.80
CA LYS A 129 16.74 -12.11 0.64
C LYS A 129 16.75 -13.64 0.73
N ALA A 130 16.98 -14.21 1.92
CA ALA A 130 16.91 -15.65 2.15
C ALA A 130 15.50 -16.21 1.90
N LYS A 131 14.45 -15.47 2.30
CA LYS A 131 13.07 -15.83 1.98
C LYS A 131 12.81 -15.90 0.48
N LEU A 132 13.28 -14.92 -0.28
CA LEU A 132 13.12 -14.93 -1.75
C LEU A 132 13.84 -16.14 -2.38
N ALA A 133 15.03 -16.43 -1.89
CA ALA A 133 15.86 -17.56 -2.40
C ALA A 133 15.28 -18.93 -2.03
N ALA A 134 14.50 -19.03 -0.93
CA ALA A 134 13.93 -20.29 -0.48
C ALA A 134 12.79 -20.81 -1.36
N ASP A 135 12.10 -19.94 -2.11
CA ASP A 135 11.04 -20.31 -3.05
C ASP A 135 11.22 -19.59 -4.39
N PRO A 136 12.15 -20.04 -5.24
CA PRO A 136 12.39 -19.42 -6.53
C PRO A 136 11.23 -19.58 -7.51
N ALA A 137 10.33 -20.54 -7.30
CA ALA A 137 9.15 -20.70 -8.13
C ALA A 137 8.16 -19.52 -7.95
N SER A 138 8.03 -19.04 -6.73
CA SER A 138 7.18 -17.87 -6.42
C SER A 138 7.92 -16.55 -6.55
N PHE A 139 9.20 -16.48 -6.18
CA PHE A 139 9.93 -15.23 -5.97
C PHE A 139 11.17 -15.06 -6.85
N GLY A 140 11.54 -16.03 -7.70
CA GLY A 140 12.79 -15.98 -8.48
C GLY A 140 12.85 -14.83 -9.49
N ARG A 141 11.73 -14.15 -9.77
CA ARG A 141 11.68 -12.96 -10.63
C ARG A 141 11.59 -11.63 -9.85
N VAL A 142 11.66 -11.68 -8.52
CA VAL A 142 11.71 -10.48 -7.69
C VAL A 142 13.05 -9.78 -7.86
N ALA A 143 13.01 -8.54 -8.35
CA ALA A 143 14.18 -7.67 -8.32
C ALA A 143 14.24 -6.91 -6.98
N THR A 144 15.44 -6.62 -6.50
CA THR A 144 15.67 -5.77 -5.33
C THR A 144 16.50 -4.56 -5.71
N VAL A 145 16.19 -3.40 -5.12
CA VAL A 145 16.96 -2.17 -5.24
C VAL A 145 17.15 -1.56 -3.86
N ASP A 146 18.31 -0.91 -3.65
CA ASP A 146 18.58 -0.17 -2.42
C ASP A 146 17.72 1.10 -2.38
N PHE A 147 16.99 1.26 -1.29
CA PHE A 147 16.17 2.44 -1.03
C PHE A 147 16.76 3.25 0.12
N SER A 148 16.92 4.54 -0.10
CA SER A 148 17.19 5.53 0.94
C SER A 148 16.21 6.72 0.85
N ALA A 149 15.95 7.36 1.98
CA ALA A 149 15.02 8.49 2.04
C ALA A 149 15.69 9.83 1.66
N ASP A 150 16.71 9.81 0.81
CA ASP A 150 17.45 10.98 0.34
C ASP A 150 16.88 11.60 -0.95
N GLY A 151 15.83 11.00 -1.49
CA GLY A 151 15.18 11.44 -2.71
C GLY A 151 15.82 10.94 -4.00
N ALA A 152 16.75 9.98 -3.92
CA ALA A 152 17.32 9.33 -5.12
C ALA A 152 16.24 8.55 -5.91
N ASP A 153 16.48 8.36 -7.19
CA ASP A 153 15.60 7.56 -8.03
C ASP A 153 15.62 6.09 -7.59
N ILE A 154 14.43 5.53 -7.43
CA ILE A 154 14.23 4.13 -7.00
C ILE A 154 14.34 3.20 -8.21
N VAL A 155 13.78 3.64 -9.32
CA VAL A 155 13.77 2.99 -10.63
C VAL A 155 13.91 4.05 -11.71
N ALA A 156 14.10 3.65 -12.95
CA ALA A 156 14.07 4.57 -14.08
C ALA A 156 12.76 5.40 -14.05
N PRO A 157 12.82 6.73 -14.23
CA PRO A 157 11.64 7.58 -14.20
C PRO A 157 10.55 7.09 -15.18
N GLY A 158 9.30 7.06 -14.71
CA GLY A 158 8.14 6.64 -15.50
C GLY A 158 8.05 5.14 -15.78
N SER A 159 8.84 4.29 -15.11
CA SER A 159 8.87 2.85 -15.39
C SER A 159 7.85 2.02 -14.58
N ALA A 160 7.29 2.56 -13.50
CA ALA A 160 6.34 1.85 -12.63
C ALA A 160 4.89 2.22 -12.94
N ASP A 161 3.98 1.22 -12.87
CA ASP A 161 2.53 1.44 -12.86
C ASP A 161 2.04 1.74 -11.45
N PHE A 162 2.65 1.08 -10.45
CA PHE A 162 2.32 1.22 -9.04
C PHE A 162 3.56 1.45 -8.19
N VAL A 163 3.47 2.38 -7.25
CA VAL A 163 4.33 2.45 -6.07
C VAL A 163 3.44 2.19 -4.86
N LEU A 164 3.77 1.16 -4.08
CA LEU A 164 3.00 0.75 -2.90
C LEU A 164 3.84 0.93 -1.64
N SER A 165 3.28 1.61 -0.65
CA SER A 165 3.92 1.81 0.64
C SER A 165 2.94 1.55 1.79
N PHE A 166 3.36 0.68 2.70
CA PHE A 166 2.54 0.21 3.81
C PHE A 166 3.18 0.57 5.14
N ARG A 167 2.65 1.60 5.83
CA ARG A 167 3.05 2.03 7.18
C ARG A 167 4.51 2.49 7.25
N ASN A 168 4.91 3.32 6.31
CA ASN A 168 6.25 3.90 6.28
C ASN A 168 6.25 5.44 6.30
N LEU A 169 5.13 6.09 5.98
CA LEU A 169 5.05 7.54 5.86
C LEU A 169 5.49 8.23 7.16
N HIS A 170 5.02 7.73 8.31
CA HIS A 170 5.39 8.26 9.63
C HIS A 170 6.91 8.23 9.88
N ASN A 171 7.64 7.23 9.36
CA ASN A 171 9.09 7.16 9.51
C ASN A 171 9.81 8.27 8.73
N TRP A 172 9.33 8.58 7.53
CA TRP A 172 9.90 9.66 6.71
C TRP A 172 9.52 11.03 7.26
N MET A 173 8.33 11.17 7.84
CA MET A 173 7.93 12.39 8.55
C MET A 173 8.83 12.61 9.77
N ALA A 174 9.06 11.57 10.60
CA ALA A 174 9.96 11.65 11.75
C ALA A 174 11.40 12.04 11.36
N ALA A 175 11.85 11.61 10.19
CA ALA A 175 13.16 11.93 9.65
C ALA A 175 13.23 13.27 8.90
N GLY A 176 12.11 13.99 8.71
CA GLY A 176 12.04 15.19 7.88
C GLY A 176 12.32 14.94 6.40
N LYS A 177 11.98 13.75 5.90
CA LYS A 177 12.31 13.27 4.55
C LYS A 177 11.09 12.96 3.67
N ALA A 178 9.87 13.16 4.18
CA ALA A 178 8.66 12.76 3.49
C ALA A 178 8.50 13.40 2.11
N GLU A 179 8.81 14.69 1.95
CA GLU A 179 8.72 15.38 0.66
C GLU A 179 9.67 14.79 -0.38
N GLN A 180 10.93 14.54 0.02
CA GLN A 180 11.95 13.97 -0.88
C GLN A 180 11.56 12.56 -1.34
N VAL A 181 11.03 11.74 -0.43
CA VAL A 181 10.54 10.38 -0.73
C VAL A 181 9.34 10.42 -1.65
N LEU A 182 8.36 11.27 -1.39
CA LEU A 182 7.17 11.42 -2.24
C LEU A 182 7.53 11.91 -3.64
N ALA A 183 8.51 12.83 -3.76
CA ALA A 183 9.03 13.27 -5.05
C ALA A 183 9.71 12.11 -5.82
N ALA A 184 10.45 11.23 -5.12
CA ALA A 184 11.02 10.02 -5.76
C ALA A 184 9.94 9.05 -6.22
N PHE A 185 8.86 8.86 -5.45
CA PHE A 185 7.70 8.05 -5.88
C PHE A 185 7.03 8.64 -7.13
N HIS A 186 6.88 9.97 -7.14
CA HIS A 186 6.29 10.66 -8.29
C HIS A 186 7.15 10.45 -9.55
N ARG A 187 8.48 10.52 -9.45
CA ARG A 187 9.36 10.25 -10.61
C ARG A 187 9.29 8.80 -11.07
N ALA A 188 9.29 7.84 -10.14
CA ALA A 188 9.23 6.40 -10.46
C ALA A 188 7.99 6.01 -11.27
N LEU A 189 6.84 6.63 -10.97
CA LEU A 189 5.57 6.35 -11.63
C LEU A 189 5.51 6.97 -13.05
N ARG A 190 4.92 6.22 -14.00
CA ARG A 190 4.49 6.80 -15.29
C ARG A 190 3.33 7.77 -15.10
N SER A 191 3.04 8.62 -16.08
CA SER A 191 1.78 9.37 -16.12
C SER A 191 0.59 8.39 -16.09
N GLY A 192 -0.41 8.69 -15.27
CA GLY A 192 -1.53 7.80 -14.96
C GLY A 192 -1.17 6.63 -14.01
N GLY A 193 0.08 6.52 -13.56
CA GLY A 193 0.49 5.54 -12.56
C GLY A 193 -0.05 5.87 -11.16
N MET A 194 -0.16 4.86 -10.32
CA MET A 194 -0.86 4.91 -9.03
C MET A 194 0.10 4.80 -7.85
N LEU A 195 -0.05 5.70 -6.89
CA LEU A 195 0.54 5.58 -5.55
C LEU A 195 -0.49 5.01 -4.59
N GLY A 196 -0.21 3.85 -4.00
CA GLY A 196 -0.98 3.23 -2.92
C GLY A 196 -0.31 3.46 -1.57
N ILE A 197 -1.03 4.07 -0.63
CA ILE A 197 -0.55 4.33 0.72
C ILE A 197 -1.49 3.70 1.74
N GLU A 198 -0.94 2.88 2.64
CA GLU A 198 -1.57 2.51 3.90
C GLU A 198 -0.78 3.12 5.05
N GLU A 199 -1.45 3.77 6.02
CA GLU A 199 -0.77 4.34 7.17
C GLU A 199 -1.64 4.31 8.43
N HIS A 200 -1.00 4.33 9.61
CA HIS A 200 -1.64 4.40 10.93
C HIS A 200 -2.40 5.71 11.09
N ARG A 201 -3.72 5.62 11.26
CA ARG A 201 -4.60 6.78 11.30
C ARG A 201 -4.52 7.51 12.63
N GLY A 202 -4.09 8.76 12.59
CA GLY A 202 -4.05 9.66 13.73
C GLY A 202 -5.43 10.21 14.11
N ARG A 203 -5.53 10.76 15.32
CA ARG A 203 -6.72 11.42 15.83
C ARG A 203 -6.95 12.77 15.15
N THR A 204 -8.22 13.13 14.91
CA THR A 204 -8.59 14.42 14.29
C THR A 204 -8.96 15.49 15.30
N ASP A 205 -9.21 15.10 16.55
CA ASP A 205 -9.57 15.98 17.66
C ASP A 205 -8.36 16.58 18.39
N GLN A 206 -7.16 16.34 17.88
CA GLN A 206 -5.91 16.88 18.40
C GLN A 206 -5.06 17.51 17.28
N PRO A 207 -4.17 18.47 17.62
CA PRO A 207 -3.22 18.99 16.66
C PRO A 207 -2.40 17.87 16.03
N HIS A 208 -2.10 18.01 14.74
CA HIS A 208 -1.20 17.09 14.06
C HIS A 208 0.24 17.26 14.57
N ASP A 209 0.93 16.13 14.83
CA ASP A 209 2.38 16.12 15.05
C ASP A 209 3.11 15.94 13.71
N PRO A 210 3.81 16.96 13.20
CA PRO A 210 4.52 16.88 11.92
C PRO A 210 5.61 15.81 11.89
N ALA A 211 6.14 15.42 13.06
CA ALA A 211 7.14 14.37 13.19
C ALA A 211 6.54 12.97 13.41
N ALA A 212 5.22 12.86 13.51
CA ALA A 212 4.51 11.61 13.75
C ALA A 212 5.16 10.72 14.82
N LYS A 213 5.59 11.31 15.95
CA LYS A 213 6.38 10.63 17.01
C LYS A 213 5.72 9.39 17.59
N THR A 214 4.38 9.34 17.57
CA THR A 214 3.60 8.20 18.03
C THR A 214 3.37 7.15 16.93
N GLY A 215 3.86 7.39 15.72
CA GLY A 215 3.61 6.56 14.54
C GLY A 215 2.24 6.77 13.89
N TYR A 216 1.37 7.59 14.49
CA TYR A 216 0.07 7.94 13.93
C TYR A 216 0.14 9.20 13.09
N VAL A 217 -0.50 9.16 11.91
CA VAL A 217 -0.57 10.26 10.95
C VAL A 217 -2.02 10.64 10.71
N ARG A 218 -2.36 11.92 10.82
CA ARG A 218 -3.70 12.38 10.44
C ARG A 218 -3.93 12.19 8.95
N GLU A 219 -5.10 11.67 8.61
CA GLU A 219 -5.50 11.34 7.24
C GLU A 219 -5.51 12.57 6.32
N ASP A 220 -6.06 13.69 6.81
CA ASP A 220 -6.12 14.94 6.08
C ASP A 220 -4.72 15.54 5.81
N TYR A 221 -3.81 15.43 6.78
CA TYR A 221 -2.43 15.90 6.63
C TYR A 221 -1.66 15.02 5.63
N ALA A 222 -1.76 13.69 5.74
CA ALA A 222 -1.14 12.78 4.79
C ALA A 222 -1.60 13.07 3.36
N ARG A 223 -2.92 13.25 3.16
CA ARG A 223 -3.49 13.59 1.87
C ARG A 223 -2.92 14.91 1.33
N ALA A 224 -2.96 15.98 2.12
CA ALA A 224 -2.44 17.29 1.71
C ALA A 224 -0.95 17.23 1.32
N MET A 225 -0.13 16.50 2.11
CA MET A 225 1.30 16.31 1.82
C MET A 225 1.54 15.57 0.50
N ILE A 226 0.78 14.52 0.23
CA ILE A 226 0.90 13.74 -1.00
C ILE A 226 0.43 14.55 -2.21
N GLU A 227 -0.67 15.31 -2.08
CA GLU A 227 -1.16 16.21 -3.13
C GLU A 227 -0.15 17.34 -3.41
N ALA A 228 0.51 17.88 -2.38
CA ALA A 228 1.59 18.87 -2.54
C ALA A 228 2.82 18.32 -3.29
N ALA A 229 3.06 17.01 -3.24
CA ALA A 229 4.10 16.34 -4.02
C ALA A 229 3.73 16.10 -5.50
N GLY A 230 2.60 16.63 -5.97
CA GLY A 230 2.15 16.57 -7.37
C GLY A 230 1.19 15.43 -7.69
N PHE A 231 0.75 14.67 -6.70
CA PHE A 231 -0.24 13.62 -6.88
C PHE A 231 -1.67 14.18 -6.83
N ARG A 232 -2.60 13.50 -7.47
CA ARG A 232 -4.04 13.77 -7.33
C ARG A 232 -4.71 12.63 -6.56
N PHE A 233 -5.41 12.96 -5.50
CA PHE A 233 -6.22 11.99 -4.73
C PHE A 233 -7.29 11.35 -5.62
N VAL A 234 -7.46 10.04 -5.51
CA VAL A 234 -8.46 9.27 -6.26
C VAL A 234 -9.56 8.75 -5.34
N ALA A 235 -9.16 7.99 -4.31
CA ALA A 235 -10.12 7.37 -3.40
C ALA A 235 -9.44 6.94 -2.08
N LYS A 236 -10.27 6.64 -1.08
CA LYS A 236 -9.86 5.96 0.15
C LYS A 236 -10.72 4.74 0.44
N CYS A 237 -10.18 3.81 1.23
CA CYS A 237 -10.85 2.60 1.66
C CYS A 237 -10.71 2.43 3.17
N GLU A 238 -11.82 2.08 3.82
CA GLU A 238 -11.89 1.89 5.27
C GLU A 238 -11.75 0.41 5.70
N VAL A 239 -11.28 -0.45 4.79
CA VAL A 239 -11.22 -1.90 5.04
C VAL A 239 -10.33 -2.25 6.23
N ASN A 240 -9.28 -1.46 6.47
CA ASN A 240 -8.32 -1.62 7.57
C ASN A 240 -8.61 -0.71 8.77
N ALA A 241 -9.80 -0.10 8.83
CA ALA A 241 -10.23 0.69 9.98
C ALA A 241 -10.45 -0.22 11.21
N ASN A 242 -9.88 0.20 12.34
CA ASN A 242 -10.05 -0.47 13.63
C ASN A 242 -10.57 0.51 14.69
N PRO A 243 -11.88 0.52 14.98
CA PRO A 243 -12.46 1.44 15.97
C PRO A 243 -12.06 1.13 17.41
N LYS A 244 -11.41 -0.01 17.68
CA LYS A 244 -10.88 -0.35 19.00
C LYS A 244 -9.56 0.37 19.32
N ASP A 245 -8.87 0.88 18.28
CA ASP A 245 -7.61 1.60 18.44
C ASP A 245 -7.88 3.03 18.92
N THR A 246 -7.59 3.30 20.20
CA THR A 246 -7.80 4.60 20.82
C THR A 246 -6.66 5.60 20.58
N LYS A 247 -5.50 5.12 20.10
CA LYS A 247 -4.34 5.91 19.63
C LYS A 247 -3.62 6.73 20.72
N ASP A 248 -3.85 6.42 21.98
CA ASP A 248 -3.33 7.11 23.18
C ASP A 248 -2.40 6.26 24.03
N TYR A 249 -1.64 5.36 23.38
CA TYR A 249 -0.78 4.38 24.07
C TYR A 249 0.59 4.96 24.45
N PRO A 250 1.20 4.43 25.55
CA PRO A 250 2.48 4.93 26.07
C PRO A 250 3.64 4.90 25.05
N ALA A 251 3.70 3.86 24.20
CA ALA A 251 4.70 3.75 23.15
C ALA A 251 4.11 4.02 21.73
N GLY A 252 3.03 4.81 21.66
CA GLY A 252 2.34 5.06 20.40
C GLY A 252 1.83 3.77 19.76
N VAL A 253 1.76 3.76 18.43
CA VAL A 253 1.28 2.62 17.65
C VAL A 253 2.04 1.31 17.92
N TRP A 254 3.30 1.41 18.32
CA TRP A 254 4.14 0.25 18.60
C TRP A 254 3.78 -0.49 19.89
N THR A 255 2.88 0.06 20.72
CA THR A 255 2.26 -0.66 21.83
C THR A 255 1.40 -1.84 21.35
N LEU A 256 0.75 -1.67 20.19
CA LEU A 256 -0.13 -2.67 19.60
C LEU A 256 0.65 -3.80 18.89
N PRO A 257 -0.03 -4.95 18.58
CA PRO A 257 0.55 -5.96 17.72
C PRO A 257 0.90 -5.41 16.32
N PRO A 258 1.92 -5.99 15.68
CA PRO A 258 2.74 -7.12 16.12
C PRO A 258 3.94 -6.70 16.97
N THR A 259 4.14 -5.40 17.23
CA THR A 259 5.36 -4.87 17.84
C THR A 259 5.41 -5.16 19.34
N TYR A 260 4.30 -4.92 20.06
CA TYR A 260 4.23 -5.10 21.51
C TYR A 260 5.43 -4.50 22.25
N ARG A 261 5.75 -3.22 21.99
CA ARG A 261 6.94 -2.55 22.55
C ARG A 261 6.99 -2.53 24.08
N LEU A 262 5.84 -2.72 24.74
CA LEU A 262 5.75 -2.84 26.20
C LEU A 262 5.89 -4.30 26.68
N GLU A 263 6.27 -5.20 25.77
CA GLU A 263 6.51 -6.63 26.03
C GLU A 263 5.27 -7.30 26.65
N ASP A 264 5.34 -7.74 27.91
CA ASP A 264 4.25 -8.43 28.59
C ASP A 264 3.28 -7.48 29.33
N GLN A 265 3.63 -6.18 29.44
CA GLN A 265 2.76 -5.20 30.10
C GLN A 265 1.45 -5.06 29.32
N ASP A 266 0.32 -5.39 29.96
CA ASP A 266 -1.04 -5.31 29.41
C ASP A 266 -1.20 -6.03 28.03
N ARG A 267 -0.38 -7.05 27.78
CA ARG A 267 -0.29 -7.72 26.46
C ARG A 267 -1.64 -8.24 25.98
N GLU A 268 -2.44 -8.84 26.86
CA GLU A 268 -3.78 -9.34 26.49
C GLU A 268 -4.73 -8.22 26.08
N LYS A 269 -4.69 -7.09 26.80
CA LYS A 269 -5.47 -5.89 26.43
C LYS A 269 -5.12 -5.40 25.04
N TYR A 270 -3.83 -5.28 24.72
CA TYR A 270 -3.38 -4.83 23.41
C TYR A 270 -3.63 -5.87 22.31
N ALA A 271 -3.54 -7.16 22.62
CA ALA A 271 -3.90 -8.23 21.70
C ALA A 271 -5.41 -8.21 21.34
N ALA A 272 -6.28 -7.88 22.32
CA ALA A 272 -7.73 -7.76 22.11
C ALA A 272 -8.12 -6.57 21.23
N ILE A 273 -7.28 -5.51 21.18
CA ILE A 273 -7.43 -4.40 20.23
C ILE A 273 -7.06 -4.86 18.83
N GLY A 274 -5.95 -5.59 18.69
CA GLY A 274 -5.41 -6.03 17.40
C GLY A 274 -4.45 -5.01 16.79
N GLU A 275 -4.18 -5.12 15.48
CA GLU A 275 -3.37 -4.13 14.77
C GLU A 275 -4.09 -2.77 14.71
N SER A 276 -3.33 -1.70 14.58
CA SER A 276 -3.81 -0.30 14.60
C SER A 276 -4.92 -0.01 13.57
N ASP A 277 -5.66 1.04 13.85
CA ASP A 277 -6.53 1.69 12.87
C ASP A 277 -5.70 2.28 11.72
N ARG A 278 -6.09 2.00 10.46
CA ARG A 278 -5.35 2.43 9.29
C ARG A 278 -6.27 2.94 8.21
N PHE A 279 -5.84 4.02 7.58
CA PHE A 279 -6.40 4.43 6.30
C PHE A 279 -5.65 3.78 5.13
N VAL A 280 -6.37 3.54 4.05
CA VAL A 280 -5.82 3.11 2.77
C VAL A 280 -6.26 4.11 1.72
N MET A 281 -5.31 4.72 1.03
CA MET A 281 -5.58 5.74 0.00
C MET A 281 -4.87 5.41 -1.30
N LYS A 282 -5.47 5.79 -2.41
CA LYS A 282 -4.82 5.76 -3.72
C LYS A 282 -4.81 7.14 -4.35
N PHE A 283 -3.69 7.43 -5.01
CA PHE A 283 -3.44 8.68 -5.71
C PHE A 283 -2.95 8.36 -7.12
N VAL A 284 -3.18 9.25 -8.07
CA VAL A 284 -2.67 9.13 -9.42
C VAL A 284 -1.62 10.22 -9.69
N LYS A 285 -0.55 9.87 -10.40
CA LYS A 285 0.33 10.84 -11.03
C LYS A 285 -0.39 11.37 -12.29
N PRO A 286 -0.66 12.67 -12.40
CA PRO A 286 -1.29 13.25 -13.58
C PRO A 286 -0.53 13.03 -14.88
#